data_684d0a19792774854e3a8950c13fe439
#
_entry.id   684d0a19792774854e3a8950c13fe439
#
_cell.length_a   1.000
_cell.length_b   1.000
_cell.length_c   1.000
_cell.angle_alpha   90.00
_cell.angle_beta   90.00
_cell.angle_gamma   90.00
#
_symmetry.space_group_name_H-M   'P 1'
#
loop_
_entity.id
_entity.type
_entity.pdbx_description
1 polymer ?
#
loop_
_entity_poly.entity_id
_entity_poly.type
_entity_poly.pdbx_seq_one_letter_code
_entity_poly.pdbx_strand_id
1 'polypeptide(L)'
;MSFITVAGAKPLLDGIKGRLTEAIKGERDKGHSPAMAILRIGNDPASEFYFRAKLKKASELGVETRAITMDEDASPQDVMAHLDQMIRDPLIQGIMIESPVPGQLDYKTLVNRIPWYKDIDGASYENLGRLMSGMPALVAATPLAVMEYVSSFKIPTGSTFAVINRTITVGRPLSQLLLNSNFTPTVCHSKTRNLAALCRSSDVIVVAAGKPGFLGSEMVTADSIVIDVGINSVKGKIVGDARFDEIKDIVKYITPVPGGVGSLTSNLIFSNLLQAMGYQEERTKQIS
;
A
#
# COMPACT_ATOMS: atom_id res chain seq x y z
N MET A 1 2.13 -26.94 -23.01
CA MET A 1 3.11 -26.63 -21.93
C MET A 1 2.74 -25.27 -21.38
N SER A 2 2.24 -25.20 -20.17
CA SER A 2 1.97 -23.93 -19.50
C SER A 2 3.31 -23.34 -19.09
N PHE A 3 3.66 -22.17 -19.62
CA PHE A 3 4.87 -21.46 -19.18
C PHE A 3 4.56 -20.82 -17.84
N ILE A 4 5.16 -21.36 -16.79
CA ILE A 4 5.10 -20.82 -15.45
C ILE A 4 5.87 -19.52 -15.43
N THR A 5 5.25 -18.45 -14.94
CA THR A 5 5.91 -17.14 -14.91
C THR A 5 6.06 -16.65 -13.48
N VAL A 6 7.31 -16.61 -13.00
CA VAL A 6 7.65 -15.87 -11.78
C VAL A 6 7.62 -14.37 -12.09
N ALA A 7 6.61 -13.68 -11.56
CA ALA A 7 6.35 -12.28 -11.87
C ALA A 7 7.07 -11.34 -10.89
N GLY A 8 8.33 -11.06 -11.16
CA GLY A 8 9.10 -10.06 -10.40
C GLY A 8 8.61 -8.63 -10.60
N ALA A 9 8.86 -7.76 -9.62
CA ALA A 9 8.39 -6.38 -9.61
C ALA A 9 9.09 -5.45 -10.61
N LYS A 10 10.24 -5.81 -11.16
CA LYS A 10 11.10 -4.87 -11.90
C LYS A 10 10.38 -4.15 -13.07
N PRO A 11 9.65 -4.85 -13.97
CA PRO A 11 8.95 -4.15 -15.07
C PRO A 11 7.89 -3.16 -14.57
N LEU A 12 7.12 -3.55 -13.53
CA LEU A 12 6.12 -2.68 -12.93
C LEU A 12 6.77 -1.48 -12.22
N LEU A 13 7.85 -1.73 -11.50
CA LEU A 13 8.61 -0.70 -10.81
C LEU A 13 9.16 0.34 -11.78
N ASP A 14 9.72 -0.09 -12.90
CA ASP A 14 10.25 0.81 -13.92
C ASP A 14 9.11 1.64 -14.56
N GLY A 15 7.97 1.02 -14.82
CA GLY A 15 6.77 1.72 -15.30
C GLY A 15 6.22 2.74 -14.29
N ILE A 16 6.13 2.38 -13.01
CA ILE A 16 5.68 3.30 -11.94
C ILE A 16 6.64 4.47 -11.82
N LYS A 17 7.96 4.23 -11.80
CA LYS A 17 8.97 5.29 -11.74
C LYS A 17 8.86 6.25 -12.93
N GLY A 18 8.69 5.73 -14.14
CA GLY A 18 8.49 6.55 -15.33
C GLY A 18 7.27 7.47 -15.19
N ARG A 19 6.10 6.91 -14.85
CA ARG A 19 4.87 7.69 -14.61
C ARG A 19 5.05 8.75 -13.53
N LEU A 20 5.70 8.42 -12.41
CA LEU A 20 5.96 9.37 -11.32
C LEU A 20 6.88 10.51 -11.77
N THR A 21 7.97 10.19 -12.46
CA THR A 21 8.93 11.20 -12.95
C THR A 21 8.27 12.18 -13.91
N GLU A 22 7.48 11.68 -14.85
CA GLU A 22 6.73 12.53 -15.80
C GLU A 22 5.70 13.41 -15.09
N ALA A 23 4.90 12.83 -14.18
CA ALA A 23 3.86 13.56 -13.48
C ALA A 23 4.44 14.64 -12.55
N ILE A 24 5.51 14.33 -11.79
CA ILE A 24 6.19 15.31 -10.94
C ILE A 24 6.81 16.44 -11.77
N LYS A 25 7.42 16.10 -12.91
CA LYS A 25 7.93 17.12 -13.83
C LYS A 25 6.79 18.01 -14.34
N GLY A 26 5.67 17.41 -14.75
CA GLY A 26 4.49 18.15 -15.21
C GLY A 26 3.93 19.12 -14.16
N GLU A 27 3.93 18.75 -12.88
CA GLU A 27 3.53 19.66 -11.81
C GLU A 27 4.52 20.83 -11.65
N ARG A 28 5.82 20.56 -11.73
CA ARG A 28 6.85 21.60 -11.65
C ARG A 28 6.80 22.58 -12.84
N ASP A 29 6.54 22.07 -14.03
CA ASP A 29 6.39 22.91 -15.23
C ASP A 29 5.17 23.85 -15.11
N LYS A 30 4.18 23.52 -14.28
CA LYS A 30 3.05 24.39 -13.91
C LYS A 30 3.39 25.37 -12.76
N GLY A 31 4.59 25.29 -12.19
CA GLY A 31 5.01 26.08 -11.02
C GLY A 31 4.62 25.48 -9.66
N HIS A 32 4.13 24.24 -9.63
CA HIS A 32 3.82 23.54 -8.40
C HIS A 32 5.02 22.71 -7.93
N SER A 33 5.37 22.78 -6.65
CA SER A 33 6.38 21.93 -6.03
C SER A 33 5.70 20.85 -5.19
N PRO A 34 5.65 19.57 -5.66
CA PRO A 34 5.10 18.49 -4.86
C PRO A 34 5.84 18.37 -3.52
N ALA A 35 5.13 18.49 -2.41
CA ALA A 35 5.69 18.42 -1.07
C ALA A 35 4.89 17.53 -0.14
N MET A 36 5.60 16.76 0.69
CA MET A 36 5.01 15.93 1.71
C MET A 36 5.63 16.17 3.08
N ALA A 37 4.84 15.96 4.13
CA ALA A 37 5.34 15.93 5.49
C ALA A 37 5.30 14.50 6.05
N ILE A 38 6.34 14.12 6.77
CA ILE A 38 6.43 12.83 7.46
C ILE A 38 6.67 13.11 8.93
N LEU A 39 5.75 12.69 9.79
CA LEU A 39 5.87 12.75 11.23
C LEU A 39 6.34 11.41 11.77
N ARG A 40 7.48 11.40 12.46
CA ARG A 40 8.00 10.25 13.19
C ARG A 40 8.11 10.59 14.66
N ILE A 41 7.65 9.68 15.53
CA ILE A 41 7.68 9.86 16.98
C ILE A 41 8.37 8.66 17.61
N GLY A 42 9.35 8.91 18.44
CA GLY A 42 10.15 7.86 19.08
C GLY A 42 11.33 7.37 18.27
N ASN A 43 12.00 6.33 18.78
CA ASN A 43 13.31 5.86 18.32
C ASN A 43 13.30 4.41 17.82
N ASP A 44 12.15 3.89 17.36
CA ASP A 44 12.07 2.53 16.81
C ASP A 44 12.99 2.37 15.59
N PRO A 45 13.94 1.40 15.60
CA PRO A 45 14.92 1.26 14.52
C PRO A 45 14.32 0.85 13.17
N ALA A 46 13.22 0.10 13.18
CA ALA A 46 12.55 -0.30 11.95
C ALA A 46 11.83 0.89 11.31
N SER A 47 11.14 1.69 12.14
CA SER A 47 10.53 2.96 11.72
C SER A 47 11.58 3.91 11.12
N GLU A 48 12.75 4.07 11.77
CA GLU A 48 13.85 4.90 11.28
C GLU A 48 14.35 4.44 9.90
N PHE A 49 14.51 3.14 9.69
CA PHE A 49 14.97 2.59 8.41
C PHE A 49 13.98 2.95 7.27
N TYR A 50 12.68 2.74 7.48
CA TYR A 50 11.66 3.05 6.48
C TYR A 50 11.50 4.56 6.26
N PHE A 51 11.60 5.36 7.32
CA PHE A 51 11.59 6.80 7.26
C PHE A 51 12.71 7.34 6.35
N ARG A 52 13.96 6.93 6.59
CA ARG A 52 15.11 7.32 5.76
C ARG A 52 14.97 6.86 4.30
N ALA A 53 14.46 5.66 4.08
CA ALA A 53 14.21 5.15 2.74
C ALA A 53 13.20 6.01 1.97
N LYS A 54 12.13 6.48 2.63
CA LYS A 54 11.14 7.40 2.05
C LYS A 54 11.75 8.76 1.74
N LEU A 55 12.54 9.35 2.65
CA LEU A 55 13.22 10.63 2.42
C LEU A 55 14.16 10.56 1.22
N LYS A 56 14.98 9.48 1.15
CA LYS A 56 15.87 9.25 0.02
C LYS A 56 15.07 9.17 -1.28
N LYS A 57 13.98 8.42 -1.28
CA LYS A 57 13.13 8.23 -2.46
C LYS A 57 12.45 9.53 -2.91
N ALA A 58 11.96 10.33 -1.96
CA ALA A 58 11.42 11.65 -2.25
C ALA A 58 12.45 12.56 -2.94
N SER A 59 13.68 12.59 -2.41
CA SER A 59 14.80 13.33 -2.99
C SER A 59 15.12 12.86 -4.43
N GLU A 60 15.18 11.54 -4.66
CA GLU A 60 15.39 10.97 -6.01
C GLU A 60 14.31 11.39 -7.02
N LEU A 61 13.07 11.52 -6.57
CA LEU A 61 11.93 11.94 -7.38
C LEU A 61 11.80 13.46 -7.47
N GLY A 62 12.55 14.20 -6.65
CA GLY A 62 12.47 15.65 -6.56
C GLY A 62 11.22 16.13 -5.82
N VAL A 63 10.67 15.36 -4.91
CA VAL A 63 9.60 15.76 -4.00
C VAL A 63 10.20 16.43 -2.78
N GLU A 64 9.68 17.60 -2.41
CA GLU A 64 10.08 18.26 -1.17
C GLU A 64 9.56 17.49 0.04
N THR A 65 10.39 17.38 1.07
CA THR A 65 10.00 16.67 2.30
C THR A 65 10.20 17.53 3.53
N ARG A 66 9.18 17.61 4.37
CA ARG A 66 9.26 18.15 5.73
C ARG A 66 9.24 17.00 6.72
N ALA A 67 10.44 16.58 7.10
CA ALA A 67 10.63 15.50 8.06
C ALA A 67 10.59 16.09 9.49
N ILE A 68 9.62 15.67 10.29
CA ILE A 68 9.49 16.04 11.69
C ILE A 68 9.72 14.79 12.52
N THR A 69 10.72 14.86 13.41
CA THR A 69 10.99 13.81 14.40
C THR A 69 10.73 14.38 15.77
N MET A 70 9.94 13.67 16.57
CA MET A 70 9.63 14.01 17.96
C MET A 70 10.14 12.91 18.89
N ASP A 71 10.48 13.30 20.12
CA ASP A 71 10.97 12.37 21.13
C ASP A 71 9.87 11.35 21.54
N GLU A 72 10.31 10.21 22.08
CA GLU A 72 9.41 9.13 22.48
C GLU A 72 8.42 9.54 23.58
N ASP A 73 8.81 10.47 24.43
CA ASP A 73 8.02 11.05 25.53
C ASP A 73 7.22 12.29 25.14
N ALA A 74 7.19 12.65 23.85
CA ALA A 74 6.42 13.79 23.36
C ALA A 74 4.96 13.73 23.83
N SER A 75 4.45 14.86 24.33
CA SER A 75 3.07 14.91 24.81
C SER A 75 2.06 14.76 23.65
N PRO A 76 0.90 14.16 23.88
CA PRO A 76 -0.16 14.10 22.86
C PRO A 76 -0.55 15.49 22.34
N GLN A 77 -0.51 16.52 23.20
CA GLN A 77 -0.82 17.90 22.84
C GLN A 77 0.20 18.48 21.86
N ASP A 78 1.50 18.25 22.11
CA ASP A 78 2.56 18.74 21.23
C ASP A 78 2.53 18.03 19.86
N VAL A 79 2.31 16.71 19.87
CA VAL A 79 2.16 15.93 18.64
C VAL A 79 0.98 16.44 17.80
N MET A 80 -0.17 16.69 18.44
CA MET A 80 -1.35 17.24 17.76
C MET A 80 -1.10 18.64 17.24
N ALA A 81 -0.39 19.50 17.99
CA ALA A 81 -0.07 20.85 17.55
C ALA A 81 0.82 20.85 16.30
N HIS A 82 1.84 19.98 16.24
CA HIS A 82 2.69 19.82 15.06
C HIS A 82 1.89 19.28 13.86
N LEU A 83 1.04 18.29 14.11
CA LEU A 83 0.18 17.74 13.05
C LEU A 83 -0.77 18.81 12.48
N ASP A 84 -1.37 19.64 13.35
CA ASP A 84 -2.22 20.75 12.94
C ASP A 84 -1.47 21.83 12.12
N GLN A 85 -0.19 22.07 12.43
CA GLN A 85 0.66 22.96 11.64
C GLN A 85 0.88 22.40 10.24
N MET A 86 1.22 21.10 10.12
CA MET A 86 1.37 20.43 8.83
C MET A 86 0.08 20.48 8.00
N ILE A 87 -1.08 20.26 8.63
CA ILE A 87 -2.38 20.26 7.97
C ILE A 87 -2.72 21.64 7.40
N ARG A 88 -2.43 22.70 8.16
CA ARG A 88 -2.72 24.10 7.76
C ARG A 88 -1.73 24.66 6.74
N ASP A 89 -0.57 24.05 6.59
CA ASP A 89 0.44 24.51 5.63
C ASP A 89 -0.04 24.22 4.19
N PRO A 90 -0.28 25.26 3.36
CA PRO A 90 -0.72 25.09 1.98
C PRO A 90 0.37 24.52 1.07
N LEU A 91 1.64 24.57 1.49
CA LEU A 91 2.76 24.01 0.75
C LEU A 91 2.93 22.51 0.97
N ILE A 92 2.21 21.91 1.91
CA ILE A 92 2.21 20.47 2.18
C ILE A 92 0.96 19.84 1.54
N GLN A 93 1.13 19.04 0.50
CA GLN A 93 0.03 18.36 -0.17
C GLN A 93 -0.23 16.96 0.38
N GLY A 94 0.79 16.33 0.98
CA GLY A 94 0.65 14.99 1.56
C GLY A 94 1.21 14.91 2.97
N ILE A 95 0.53 14.17 3.83
CA ILE A 95 0.96 13.95 5.22
C ILE A 95 0.91 12.45 5.51
N MET A 96 1.93 11.94 6.19
CA MET A 96 1.92 10.59 6.74
C MET A 96 2.57 10.56 8.12
N ILE A 97 2.22 9.55 8.91
CA ILE A 97 2.75 9.31 10.25
C ILE A 97 3.42 7.95 10.27
N GLU A 98 4.69 7.90 10.64
CA GLU A 98 5.41 6.64 10.79
C GLU A 98 4.85 5.81 11.96
N SER A 99 4.71 4.52 11.73
CA SER A 99 4.26 3.55 12.75
C SER A 99 5.40 2.55 13.05
N PRO A 100 5.52 2.07 14.29
CA PRO A 100 4.63 2.31 15.45
C PRO A 100 4.80 3.71 16.07
N VAL A 101 3.75 4.20 16.73
CA VAL A 101 3.85 5.37 17.62
C VAL A 101 4.00 4.93 19.07
N PRO A 102 4.62 5.75 19.96
CA PRO A 102 4.73 5.45 21.39
C PRO A 102 3.37 5.20 22.06
N GLY A 103 3.36 4.35 23.10
CA GLY A 103 2.12 3.82 23.69
C GLY A 103 1.18 4.84 24.34
N GLN A 104 1.64 6.06 24.66
CA GLN A 104 0.79 7.15 25.13
C GLN A 104 -0.01 7.83 24.01
N LEU A 105 0.28 7.51 22.74
CA LEU A 105 -0.40 8.05 21.56
C LEU A 105 -1.32 7.00 20.96
N ASP A 106 -2.47 7.41 20.47
CA ASP A 106 -3.32 6.58 19.64
C ASP A 106 -3.11 6.93 18.15
N TYR A 107 -2.44 6.05 17.42
CA TYR A 107 -2.20 6.22 15.99
C TYR A 107 -3.47 6.51 15.20
N LYS A 108 -4.59 5.88 15.57
CA LYS A 108 -5.87 6.09 14.89
C LYS A 108 -6.38 7.51 15.06
N THR A 109 -6.27 8.05 16.25
CA THR A 109 -6.64 9.44 16.53
C THR A 109 -5.80 10.40 15.71
N LEU A 110 -4.49 10.18 15.63
CA LEU A 110 -3.58 11.02 14.85
C LEU A 110 -3.89 10.97 13.35
N VAL A 111 -4.01 9.79 12.79
CA VAL A 111 -4.27 9.62 11.35
C VAL A 111 -5.63 10.17 10.94
N ASN A 112 -6.66 10.01 11.78
CA ASN A 112 -7.98 10.56 11.49
C ASN A 112 -8.09 12.09 11.68
N ARG A 113 -7.06 12.75 12.19
CA ARG A 113 -6.94 14.21 12.18
C ARG A 113 -6.55 14.75 10.81
N ILE A 114 -5.85 13.96 10.01
CA ILE A 114 -5.39 14.35 8.67
C ILE A 114 -6.62 14.38 7.73
N PRO A 115 -6.88 15.48 7.02
CA PRO A 115 -7.91 15.51 6.01
C PRO A 115 -7.67 14.44 4.95
N TRP A 116 -8.72 13.75 4.49
CA TRP A 116 -8.63 12.62 3.57
C TRP A 116 -7.78 12.91 2.32
N TYR A 117 -7.85 14.13 1.81
CA TYR A 117 -7.12 14.59 0.62
C TYR A 117 -5.65 14.97 0.88
N LYS A 118 -5.17 14.86 2.13
CA LYS A 118 -3.74 14.98 2.52
C LYS A 118 -3.19 13.70 3.13
N ASP A 119 -4.03 12.71 3.46
CA ASP A 119 -3.64 11.43 4.06
C ASP A 119 -3.08 10.50 2.97
N ILE A 120 -1.81 10.70 2.58
CA ILE A 120 -1.18 9.93 1.49
C ILE A 120 -0.89 8.46 1.86
N ASP A 121 -1.06 8.09 3.11
CA ASP A 121 -1.00 6.67 3.55
C ASP A 121 -2.35 5.96 3.37
N GLY A 122 -3.43 6.73 3.15
CA GLY A 122 -4.78 6.20 2.91
C GLY A 122 -5.33 5.41 4.08
N ALA A 123 -4.93 5.76 5.30
CA ALA A 123 -5.22 5.00 6.52
C ALA A 123 -6.39 5.57 7.34
N SER A 124 -6.85 6.79 7.04
CA SER A 124 -7.96 7.44 7.73
C SER A 124 -9.29 6.74 7.47
N TYR A 125 -10.20 6.84 8.45
CA TYR A 125 -11.55 6.30 8.30
C TYR A 125 -12.34 6.99 7.18
N GLU A 126 -12.07 8.26 6.92
CA GLU A 126 -12.68 8.98 5.81
C GLU A 126 -12.26 8.38 4.47
N ASN A 127 -10.97 8.14 4.23
CA ASN A 127 -10.49 7.47 3.02
C ASN A 127 -11.08 6.06 2.87
N LEU A 128 -11.13 5.28 3.95
CA LEU A 128 -11.74 3.94 3.92
C LEU A 128 -13.25 4.01 3.59
N GLY A 129 -13.98 4.97 4.18
CA GLY A 129 -15.40 5.18 3.90
C GLY A 129 -15.65 5.62 2.46
N ARG A 130 -14.84 6.54 1.94
CA ARG A 130 -14.88 7.00 0.54
C ARG A 130 -14.62 5.86 -0.44
N LEU A 131 -13.58 5.06 -0.19
CA LEU A 131 -13.27 3.88 -0.98
C LEU A 131 -14.44 2.89 -1.00
N MET A 132 -15.05 2.62 0.16
CA MET A 132 -16.20 1.72 0.28
C MET A 132 -17.43 2.24 -0.48
N SER A 133 -17.59 3.55 -0.57
CA SER A 133 -18.70 4.22 -1.28
C SER A 133 -18.42 4.44 -2.77
N GLY A 134 -17.30 3.97 -3.30
CA GLY A 134 -16.88 4.21 -4.68
C GLY A 134 -16.53 5.68 -4.99
N MET A 135 -16.27 6.48 -3.95
CA MET A 135 -15.85 7.87 -4.08
C MET A 135 -14.35 7.99 -4.26
N PRO A 136 -13.84 9.08 -4.85
CA PRO A 136 -12.40 9.37 -4.88
C PRO A 136 -11.78 9.28 -3.48
N ALA A 137 -10.71 8.50 -3.34
CA ALA A 137 -10.04 8.24 -2.07
C ALA A 137 -8.54 8.01 -2.28
N LEU A 138 -7.72 8.32 -1.29
CA LEU A 138 -6.35 7.83 -1.21
C LEU A 138 -6.36 6.44 -0.56
N VAL A 139 -5.55 5.52 -1.06
CA VAL A 139 -5.57 4.12 -0.62
C VAL A 139 -4.18 3.67 -0.24
N ALA A 140 -4.07 2.84 0.79
CA ALA A 140 -2.79 2.33 1.26
C ALA A 140 -1.96 1.68 0.14
N ALA A 141 -0.64 1.87 0.19
CA ALA A 141 0.27 1.48 -0.89
C ALA A 141 0.28 -0.03 -1.19
N THR A 142 0.06 -0.88 -0.19
CA THR A 142 0.06 -2.34 -0.39
C THR A 142 -1.13 -2.83 -1.25
N PRO A 143 -2.38 -2.45 -0.99
CA PRO A 143 -3.48 -2.72 -1.91
C PRO A 143 -3.25 -2.19 -3.33
N LEU A 144 -2.71 -0.98 -3.47
CA LEU A 144 -2.37 -0.41 -4.78
C LEU A 144 -1.31 -1.25 -5.51
N ALA A 145 -0.29 -1.74 -4.79
CA ALA A 145 0.74 -2.61 -5.36
C ALA A 145 0.16 -3.94 -5.87
N VAL A 146 -0.80 -4.51 -5.17
CA VAL A 146 -1.53 -5.70 -5.65
C VAL A 146 -2.30 -5.37 -6.92
N MET A 147 -2.98 -4.22 -6.99
CA MET A 147 -3.73 -3.80 -8.19
C MET A 147 -2.82 -3.54 -9.41
N GLU A 148 -1.57 -3.10 -9.24
CA GLU A 148 -0.59 -3.02 -10.33
C GLU A 148 -0.31 -4.42 -10.92
N TYR A 149 -0.18 -5.46 -10.09
CA TYR A 149 -0.05 -6.84 -10.57
C TYR A 149 -1.34 -7.33 -11.25
N VAL A 150 -2.51 -7.07 -10.66
CA VAL A 150 -3.82 -7.42 -11.23
C VAL A 150 -3.95 -6.86 -12.65
N SER A 151 -3.59 -5.60 -12.84
CA SER A 151 -3.59 -4.94 -14.15
C SER A 151 -2.58 -5.57 -15.11
N SER A 152 -1.37 -5.89 -14.64
CA SER A 152 -0.30 -6.45 -15.47
C SER A 152 -0.61 -7.85 -15.98
N PHE A 153 -1.29 -8.65 -15.18
CA PHE A 153 -1.71 -10.01 -15.56
C PHE A 153 -2.91 -10.04 -16.50
N LYS A 154 -3.52 -8.87 -16.77
CA LYS A 154 -4.72 -8.74 -17.62
C LYS A 154 -5.83 -9.72 -17.21
N ILE A 155 -6.08 -9.77 -15.89
CA ILE A 155 -7.09 -10.66 -15.32
C ILE A 155 -8.46 -10.27 -15.85
N PRO A 156 -9.26 -11.23 -16.36
CA PRO A 156 -10.59 -10.93 -16.89
C PRO A 156 -11.52 -10.35 -15.83
N THR A 157 -12.35 -9.38 -16.21
CA THR A 157 -13.40 -8.83 -15.36
C THR A 157 -14.35 -9.96 -14.88
N GLY A 158 -14.77 -9.89 -13.63
CA GLY A 158 -15.60 -10.93 -13.01
C GLY A 158 -14.81 -12.05 -12.34
N SER A 159 -13.49 -12.14 -12.57
CA SER A 159 -12.64 -13.16 -11.92
C SER A 159 -12.76 -13.13 -10.41
N THR A 160 -12.60 -14.30 -9.81
CA THR A 160 -12.74 -14.55 -8.38
C THR A 160 -11.40 -14.41 -7.66
N PHE A 161 -11.42 -13.78 -6.49
CA PHE A 161 -10.23 -13.55 -5.67
C PHE A 161 -10.42 -14.14 -4.27
N ALA A 162 -9.48 -14.96 -3.80
CA ALA A 162 -9.34 -15.28 -2.38
C ALA A 162 -8.34 -14.31 -1.75
N VAL A 163 -8.83 -13.36 -0.94
CA VAL A 163 -7.99 -12.39 -0.22
C VAL A 163 -7.76 -12.87 1.20
N ILE A 164 -6.58 -13.45 1.47
CA ILE A 164 -6.26 -14.04 2.79
C ILE A 164 -5.67 -12.96 3.69
N ASN A 165 -6.50 -12.00 4.04
CA ASN A 165 -6.25 -10.91 5.00
C ASN A 165 -7.54 -10.14 5.25
N ARG A 166 -7.74 -9.58 6.46
CA ARG A 166 -8.88 -8.71 6.79
C ARG A 166 -8.50 -7.46 7.56
N THR A 167 -7.24 -7.06 7.50
CA THR A 167 -6.78 -5.82 8.15
C THR A 167 -7.32 -4.60 7.44
N ILE A 168 -7.37 -3.47 8.15
CA ILE A 168 -7.80 -2.19 7.59
C ILE A 168 -6.77 -1.59 6.62
N THR A 169 -5.53 -2.07 6.68
CA THR A 169 -4.41 -1.58 5.86
C THR A 169 -4.18 -2.39 4.59
N VAL A 170 -4.67 -3.64 4.53
CA VAL A 170 -4.44 -4.52 3.37
C VAL A 170 -5.72 -5.15 2.87
N GLY A 171 -6.28 -6.13 3.58
CA GLY A 171 -7.34 -6.99 3.04
C GLY A 171 -8.64 -6.25 2.78
N ARG A 172 -9.10 -5.39 3.69
CA ARG A 172 -10.33 -4.62 3.51
C ARG A 172 -10.24 -3.63 2.35
N PRO A 173 -9.24 -2.73 2.28
CA PRO A 173 -9.13 -1.81 1.14
C PRO A 173 -8.88 -2.54 -0.18
N LEU A 174 -8.09 -3.62 -0.20
CA LEU A 174 -7.90 -4.41 -1.40
C LEU A 174 -9.20 -5.02 -1.92
N SER A 175 -9.99 -5.63 -1.02
CA SER A 175 -11.27 -6.23 -1.41
C SER A 175 -12.22 -5.19 -1.99
N GLN A 176 -12.20 -3.97 -1.46
CA GLN A 176 -13.02 -2.89 -1.98
C GLN A 176 -12.51 -2.38 -3.35
N LEU A 177 -11.19 -2.25 -3.54
CA LEU A 177 -10.60 -1.93 -4.85
C LEU A 177 -10.98 -2.97 -5.90
N LEU A 178 -10.90 -4.25 -5.56
CA LEU A 178 -11.28 -5.36 -6.44
C LEU A 178 -12.77 -5.27 -6.80
N LEU A 179 -13.64 -5.06 -5.81
CA LEU A 179 -15.08 -4.92 -6.04
C LEU A 179 -15.39 -3.72 -6.94
N ASN A 180 -14.79 -2.56 -6.68
CA ASN A 180 -14.95 -1.36 -7.48
C ASN A 180 -14.41 -1.52 -8.92
N SER A 181 -13.51 -2.49 -9.12
CA SER A 181 -12.94 -2.87 -10.43
C SER A 181 -13.69 -4.03 -11.09
N ASN A 182 -14.90 -4.37 -10.62
CA ASN A 182 -15.75 -5.45 -11.13
C ASN A 182 -15.15 -6.86 -11.01
N PHE A 183 -14.35 -7.12 -9.96
CA PHE A 183 -13.92 -8.46 -9.57
C PHE A 183 -14.79 -9.01 -8.43
N THR A 184 -14.66 -10.29 -8.14
CA THR A 184 -15.43 -10.98 -7.08
C THR A 184 -14.50 -11.41 -5.93
N PRO A 185 -14.22 -10.53 -4.93
CA PRO A 185 -13.36 -10.88 -3.82
C PRO A 185 -14.08 -11.67 -2.72
N THR A 186 -13.44 -12.72 -2.23
CA THR A 186 -13.78 -13.41 -0.99
C THR A 186 -12.74 -13.13 0.07
N VAL A 187 -13.13 -12.44 1.14
CA VAL A 187 -12.21 -12.13 2.26
C VAL A 187 -12.07 -13.32 3.18
N CYS A 188 -10.85 -13.85 3.27
CA CYS A 188 -10.50 -15.00 4.09
C CYS A 188 -9.68 -14.59 5.31
N HIS A 189 -9.84 -15.31 6.41
CA HIS A 189 -9.17 -15.03 7.68
C HIS A 189 -9.00 -16.29 8.54
N SER A 190 -8.39 -16.19 9.70
CA SER A 190 -8.08 -17.31 10.61
C SER A 190 -9.30 -18.14 11.09
N LYS A 191 -10.52 -17.67 10.85
CA LYS A 191 -11.77 -18.38 11.18
C LYS A 191 -12.52 -18.87 9.93
N THR A 192 -11.95 -18.67 8.73
CA THR A 192 -12.54 -19.17 7.48
C THR A 192 -12.50 -20.69 7.44
N ARG A 193 -13.66 -21.31 7.22
CA ARG A 193 -13.77 -22.77 7.05
C ARG A 193 -13.41 -23.15 5.62
N ASN A 194 -12.82 -24.31 5.44
CA ASN A 194 -12.47 -24.87 4.12
C ASN A 194 -11.64 -23.92 3.24
N LEU A 195 -10.67 -23.19 3.84
CA LEU A 195 -9.86 -22.20 3.17
C LEU A 195 -9.17 -22.76 1.91
N ALA A 196 -8.64 -23.98 1.99
CA ALA A 196 -7.99 -24.61 0.85
C ALA A 196 -8.95 -24.80 -0.35
N ALA A 197 -10.19 -25.18 -0.12
CA ALA A 197 -11.19 -25.31 -1.18
C ALA A 197 -11.55 -23.95 -1.80
N LEU A 198 -11.69 -22.90 -0.97
CA LEU A 198 -11.92 -21.52 -1.43
C LEU A 198 -10.77 -21.02 -2.31
N CYS A 199 -9.53 -21.24 -1.88
CA CYS A 199 -8.35 -20.86 -2.67
C CYS A 199 -8.32 -21.59 -4.02
N ARG A 200 -8.52 -22.90 -4.04
CA ARG A 200 -8.53 -23.69 -5.29
C ARG A 200 -9.66 -23.33 -6.26
N SER A 201 -10.78 -22.81 -5.75
CA SER A 201 -11.90 -22.34 -6.58
C SER A 201 -11.78 -20.90 -7.06
N SER A 202 -10.72 -20.18 -6.62
CA SER A 202 -10.48 -18.79 -7.00
C SER A 202 -9.45 -18.70 -8.12
N ASP A 203 -9.66 -17.77 -9.05
CA ASP A 203 -8.71 -17.50 -10.15
C ASP A 203 -7.41 -16.88 -9.61
N VAL A 204 -7.54 -16.04 -8.59
CA VAL A 204 -6.43 -15.30 -7.98
C VAL A 204 -6.44 -15.50 -6.46
N ILE A 205 -5.27 -15.78 -5.90
CA ILE A 205 -5.06 -15.89 -4.48
C ILE A 205 -4.12 -14.79 -4.05
N VAL A 206 -4.58 -13.86 -3.20
CA VAL A 206 -3.75 -12.84 -2.56
C VAL A 206 -3.49 -13.26 -1.13
N VAL A 207 -2.24 -13.63 -0.82
CA VAL A 207 -1.86 -14.08 0.52
C VAL A 207 -1.10 -12.99 1.27
N ALA A 208 -1.66 -12.58 2.43
CA ALA A 208 -1.10 -11.61 3.35
C ALA A 208 -1.39 -12.05 4.80
N ALA A 209 -1.07 -13.31 5.10
CA ALA A 209 -1.38 -13.96 6.37
C ALA A 209 -0.38 -13.59 7.50
N GLY A 210 0.79 -13.04 7.14
CA GLY A 210 1.88 -12.77 8.07
C GLY A 210 2.47 -14.05 8.69
N LYS A 211 2.48 -15.14 7.93
CA LYS A 211 2.96 -16.46 8.36
C LYS A 211 3.80 -17.08 7.25
N PRO A 212 5.11 -17.30 7.49
CA PRO A 212 5.98 -17.91 6.50
C PRO A 212 5.45 -19.27 6.04
N GLY A 213 5.39 -19.49 4.71
CA GLY A 213 4.99 -20.78 4.14
C GLY A 213 3.55 -21.20 4.43
N PHE A 214 2.64 -20.25 4.63
CA PHE A 214 1.23 -20.51 4.90
C PHE A 214 0.50 -21.14 3.71
N LEU A 215 0.72 -20.61 2.50
CA LEU A 215 0.06 -21.08 1.26
C LEU A 215 0.90 -22.19 0.62
N GLY A 216 0.38 -23.39 0.55
CA GLY A 216 1.03 -24.55 -0.04
C GLY A 216 0.29 -25.16 -1.24
N SER A 217 0.82 -26.26 -1.77
CA SER A 217 0.28 -26.97 -2.94
C SER A 217 -1.16 -27.44 -2.75
N GLU A 218 -1.57 -27.72 -1.53
CA GLU A 218 -2.94 -28.13 -1.20
C GLU A 218 -3.99 -27.02 -1.42
N MET A 219 -3.54 -25.77 -1.58
CA MET A 219 -4.39 -24.57 -1.69
C MET A 219 -4.42 -23.98 -3.11
N VAL A 220 -3.66 -24.52 -4.04
CA VAL A 220 -3.52 -23.96 -5.41
C VAL A 220 -3.87 -24.99 -6.49
N THR A 221 -4.04 -24.50 -7.71
CA THR A 221 -4.18 -25.32 -8.94
C THR A 221 -3.21 -24.83 -10.01
N ALA A 222 -3.12 -25.52 -11.14
CA ALA A 222 -2.29 -25.12 -12.27
C ALA A 222 -2.74 -23.78 -12.91
N ASP A 223 -4.00 -23.40 -12.75
CA ASP A 223 -4.55 -22.14 -13.27
C ASP A 223 -4.47 -21.00 -12.27
N SER A 224 -4.09 -21.26 -11.02
CA SER A 224 -4.02 -20.24 -9.97
C SER A 224 -2.99 -19.15 -10.27
N ILE A 225 -3.38 -17.90 -10.01
CA ILE A 225 -2.48 -16.76 -9.94
C ILE A 225 -2.26 -16.44 -8.46
N VAL A 226 -1.01 -16.46 -8.00
CA VAL A 226 -0.65 -16.20 -6.60
C VAL A 226 0.07 -14.84 -6.46
N ILE A 227 -0.50 -13.93 -5.69
CA ILE A 227 0.11 -12.66 -5.33
C ILE A 227 0.47 -12.72 -3.85
N ASP A 228 1.76 -12.92 -3.57
CA ASP A 228 2.29 -13.00 -2.19
C ASP A 228 2.66 -11.60 -1.69
N VAL A 229 1.96 -11.16 -0.66
CA VAL A 229 2.15 -9.87 0.04
C VAL A 229 2.95 -10.04 1.33
N GLY A 230 3.18 -11.29 1.76
CA GLY A 230 3.87 -11.60 3.01
C GLY A 230 5.29 -11.07 3.03
N ILE A 231 5.70 -10.50 4.17
CA ILE A 231 7.10 -10.13 4.45
C ILE A 231 7.43 -10.66 5.84
N ASN A 232 8.20 -11.74 5.87
CA ASN A 232 8.59 -12.40 7.10
C ASN A 232 10.12 -12.53 7.17
N SER A 233 10.70 -12.42 8.37
CA SER A 233 12.11 -12.69 8.58
C SER A 233 12.28 -14.09 9.18
N VAL A 234 12.90 -15.00 8.44
CA VAL A 234 13.21 -16.36 8.90
C VAL A 234 14.71 -16.58 8.80
N LYS A 235 15.38 -16.75 9.94
CA LYS A 235 16.84 -16.93 10.03
C LYS A 235 17.63 -15.85 9.27
N GLY A 236 17.18 -14.59 9.36
CA GLY A 236 17.81 -13.45 8.68
C GLY A 236 17.51 -13.31 7.19
N LYS A 237 16.68 -14.18 6.62
CA LYS A 237 16.21 -14.08 5.23
C LYS A 237 14.78 -13.60 5.16
N ILE A 238 14.50 -12.76 4.19
CA ILE A 238 13.12 -12.32 3.90
C ILE A 238 12.44 -13.40 3.06
N VAL A 239 11.25 -13.83 3.52
CA VAL A 239 10.43 -14.83 2.83
C VAL A 239 8.96 -14.37 2.82
N GLY A 240 8.19 -14.88 1.86
CA GLY A 240 6.76 -14.65 1.75
C GLY A 240 5.90 -15.55 2.64
N ASP A 241 4.60 -15.42 2.45
CA ASP A 241 3.60 -16.30 3.07
C ASP A 241 3.35 -17.57 2.24
N ALA A 242 3.75 -17.59 0.96
CA ALA A 242 3.68 -18.77 0.12
C ALA A 242 4.91 -19.68 0.30
N ARG A 243 4.71 -21.00 0.20
CA ARG A 243 5.78 -21.99 0.03
C ARG A 243 6.28 -21.92 -1.43
N PHE A 244 7.01 -20.82 -1.72
CA PHE A 244 7.38 -20.45 -3.07
C PHE A 244 7.97 -21.60 -3.88
N ASP A 245 8.98 -22.28 -3.37
CA ASP A 245 9.67 -23.38 -4.07
C ASP A 245 8.78 -24.61 -4.29
N GLU A 246 7.77 -24.83 -3.45
CA GLU A 246 6.79 -25.90 -3.59
C GLU A 246 5.79 -25.64 -4.69
N ILE A 247 5.32 -24.38 -4.83
CA ILE A 247 4.18 -24.07 -5.71
C ILE A 247 4.54 -23.34 -7.00
N LYS A 248 5.76 -22.78 -7.11
CA LYS A 248 6.18 -22.01 -8.30
C LYS A 248 6.10 -22.81 -9.61
N ASP A 249 6.26 -24.13 -9.54
CA ASP A 249 6.19 -25.03 -10.69
C ASP A 249 4.79 -25.64 -10.90
N ILE A 250 3.81 -25.24 -10.11
CA ILE A 250 2.41 -25.68 -10.18
C ILE A 250 1.52 -24.58 -10.76
N VAL A 251 1.64 -23.34 -10.25
CA VAL A 251 0.71 -22.25 -10.54
C VAL A 251 1.02 -21.52 -11.84
N LYS A 252 0.04 -20.83 -12.40
CA LYS A 252 0.19 -20.07 -13.65
C LYS A 252 1.12 -18.86 -13.48
N TYR A 253 0.94 -18.10 -12.39
CA TYR A 253 1.78 -16.96 -12.00
C TYR A 253 2.00 -16.94 -10.50
N ILE A 254 3.19 -16.50 -10.08
CA ILE A 254 3.49 -16.24 -8.67
C ILE A 254 4.42 -15.04 -8.54
N THR A 255 4.14 -14.16 -7.59
CA THR A 255 5.05 -13.07 -7.23
C THR A 255 6.11 -13.56 -6.24
N PRO A 256 7.39 -13.23 -6.42
CA PRO A 256 8.45 -13.64 -5.49
C PRO A 256 8.49 -12.73 -4.25
N VAL A 257 9.01 -13.26 -3.14
CA VAL A 257 9.38 -12.48 -1.96
C VAL A 257 10.79 -12.90 -1.52
N PRO A 258 11.76 -11.98 -1.54
CA PRO A 258 11.70 -10.56 -1.95
C PRO A 258 11.58 -10.35 -3.48
N GLY A 259 11.32 -9.12 -3.89
CA GLY A 259 11.30 -8.74 -5.31
C GLY A 259 9.91 -8.72 -5.96
N GLY A 260 8.85 -8.89 -5.18
CA GLY A 260 7.45 -8.80 -5.58
C GLY A 260 6.77 -7.53 -5.07
N VAL A 261 5.57 -7.68 -4.51
CA VAL A 261 4.64 -6.61 -4.09
C VAL A 261 5.33 -5.55 -3.22
N GLY A 262 6.11 -5.95 -2.22
CA GLY A 262 6.79 -5.01 -1.32
C GLY A 262 7.76 -4.06 -2.00
N SER A 263 8.27 -4.40 -3.20
CA SER A 263 9.16 -3.52 -3.97
C SER A 263 8.44 -2.34 -4.60
N LEU A 264 7.12 -2.39 -4.76
CA LEU A 264 6.31 -1.34 -5.38
C LEU A 264 5.83 -0.31 -4.37
N THR A 265 5.57 -0.71 -3.12
CA THR A 265 4.87 0.08 -2.10
C THR A 265 5.52 1.43 -1.84
N SER A 266 6.85 1.49 -1.76
CA SER A 266 7.59 2.72 -1.49
C SER A 266 7.46 3.80 -2.59
N ASN A 267 7.07 3.42 -3.81
CA ASN A 267 6.81 4.36 -4.90
C ASN A 267 5.35 4.79 -4.95
N LEU A 268 4.42 3.93 -4.56
CA LEU A 268 2.99 4.20 -4.65
C LEU A 268 2.51 5.25 -3.63
N ILE A 269 3.26 5.51 -2.56
CA ILE A 269 3.05 6.66 -1.67
C ILE A 269 3.14 7.98 -2.46
N PHE A 270 4.08 8.07 -3.42
CA PHE A 270 4.21 9.26 -4.27
C PHE A 270 3.11 9.36 -5.34
N SER A 271 2.55 8.22 -5.75
CA SER A 271 1.32 8.24 -6.56
C SER A 271 0.14 8.84 -5.77
N ASN A 272 0.02 8.48 -4.50
CA ASN A 272 -0.98 9.10 -3.61
C ASN A 272 -0.72 10.60 -3.40
N LEU A 273 0.55 11.04 -3.29
CA LEU A 273 0.87 12.46 -3.20
C LEU A 273 0.38 13.24 -4.41
N LEU A 274 0.65 12.76 -5.62
CA LEU A 274 0.17 13.40 -6.86
C LEU A 274 -1.36 13.39 -6.95
N GLN A 275 -1.99 12.31 -6.52
CA GLN A 275 -3.46 12.23 -6.46
C GLN A 275 -4.04 13.20 -5.42
N ALA A 276 -3.38 13.35 -4.26
CA ALA A 276 -3.73 14.32 -3.23
C ALA A 276 -3.66 15.77 -3.74
N MET A 277 -2.64 16.10 -4.55
CA MET A 277 -2.53 17.40 -5.22
C MET A 277 -3.74 17.65 -6.14
N GLY A 278 -4.10 16.68 -6.98
CA GLY A 278 -5.27 16.80 -7.86
C GLY A 278 -6.56 17.03 -7.09
N TYR A 279 -6.79 16.29 -6.00
CA TYR A 279 -7.97 16.49 -5.14
C TYR A 279 -8.01 17.88 -4.50
N GLN A 280 -6.86 18.43 -4.10
CA GLN A 280 -6.80 19.78 -3.52
C GLN A 280 -7.08 20.85 -4.56
N GLU A 281 -6.60 20.71 -5.79
CA GLU A 281 -6.91 21.62 -6.91
C GLU A 281 -8.40 21.62 -7.25
N GLU A 282 -9.03 20.44 -7.33
CA GLU A 282 -10.46 20.32 -7.59
C GLU A 282 -11.31 21.00 -6.51
N ARG A 283 -10.94 20.81 -5.24
CA ARG A 283 -11.62 21.45 -4.10
C ARG A 283 -11.49 22.98 -4.14
N THR A 284 -10.33 23.50 -4.48
CA THR A 284 -10.13 24.96 -4.61
C THR A 284 -11.03 25.55 -5.69
N LYS A 285 -11.17 24.85 -6.83
CA LYS A 285 -12.06 25.28 -7.94
C LYS A 285 -13.55 25.23 -7.57
N GLN A 286 -13.95 24.41 -6.61
CA GLN A 286 -15.36 24.31 -6.15
C GLN A 286 -15.73 25.38 -5.13
N ILE A 287 -14.75 26.02 -4.50
CA ILE A 287 -14.96 27.05 -3.46
C ILE A 287 -14.83 28.47 -4.05
N SER A 288 -14.10 28.60 -5.16
CA SER A 288 -13.97 29.86 -5.93
C SER A 288 -15.15 30.06 -6.90
#